data_12d4748e3da11cf9b2c4f7bb41668d2f
#
_entry.id   12d4748e3da11cf9b2c4f7bb41668d2f
#
_cell.length_a   1.000
_cell.length_b   1.000
_cell.length_c   1.000
_cell.angle_alpha   90.00
_cell.angle_beta   90.00
_cell.angle_gamma   90.00
#
_symmetry.space_group_name_H-M   'P 1'
#
loop_
_entity.id
_entity.type
_entity.pdbx_description
1 polymer ?
#
loop_
_entity_poly.entity_id
_entity_poly.type
_entity_poly.pdbx_seq_one_letter_code
_entity_poly.pdbx_strand_id
1 'polypeptide(L)'
;MTLIKSISGIRGTIGGPAGDTLNPLDIVKFTSAYATFIRRSGASESNTIVVGRDARISGEMVKNVVCGTLMGMGYDVLNIGLATTPTTELAVTMSGAAGGIIITASHNPRQWNALKLLNEKGEFLTAANGNEVLGIAEKEDFDYADVDHLGKYTEDNTFNKRHIDSVLALKLVDVEAIKNAHFKVCVDSINSVGGVILPELLDALGVAYTFLNGEPTGDFAHNPEPLEKNLGGIMDELKKGGYDMGIVVDPDVDRLAFICEDGKMFGEEYTLVSVADYVLSKTPGNTVSNLSSTRALRDVTEKHGGKYTAAAVGEVNVTTKMKDVHAVIGGEGNGGVIYPEGHYGRDALVGIALFLSSLAHKGCKVSELRASFPNYFIAKNRIDLTPSTDVDAILVKVKEMYGKEKDVTVTDIDGVKLDFPDKWVHLRKSNTEPIIRVYSEASTMEQADELGKKLMQVVYDMQ
;
A
#
# COMPACT_ATOMS: atom_id res chain seq x y z
N MET A 1 -6.91 -5.48 23.60
CA MET A 1 -5.72 -5.99 22.86
C MET A 1 -5.71 -5.34 21.47
N THR A 2 -4.61 -4.65 21.09
CA THR A 2 -4.43 -4.05 19.75
C THR A 2 -3.26 -4.65 18.98
N LEU A 3 -2.47 -5.56 19.62
CA LEU A 3 -1.36 -6.23 18.95
C LEU A 3 -1.88 -7.22 17.91
N ILE A 4 -1.63 -6.90 16.65
CA ILE A 4 -1.99 -7.71 15.49
C ILE A 4 -0.73 -8.33 14.93
N LYS A 5 -0.68 -9.65 14.94
CA LYS A 5 0.39 -10.47 14.39
C LYS A 5 -0.09 -11.02 13.06
N SER A 6 0.37 -10.43 11.96
CA SER A 6 -0.08 -10.84 10.63
C SER A 6 1.10 -11.02 9.68
N ILE A 7 0.83 -11.66 8.55
CA ILE A 7 1.80 -11.81 7.46
C ILE A 7 2.29 -10.47 6.89
N SER A 8 1.49 -9.42 7.01
CA SER A 8 1.85 -8.06 6.56
C SER A 8 2.60 -7.24 7.61
N GLY A 9 3.07 -7.89 8.68
CA GLY A 9 3.84 -7.28 9.75
C GLY A 9 3.17 -7.35 11.12
N ILE A 10 3.91 -6.91 12.11
CA ILE A 10 3.52 -6.88 13.52
C ILE A 10 3.14 -5.44 13.86
N ARG A 11 1.88 -5.18 14.14
CA ARG A 11 1.37 -3.83 14.40
C ARG A 11 0.58 -3.74 15.69
N GLY A 12 0.57 -2.57 16.30
CA GLY A 12 -0.23 -2.30 17.50
C GLY A 12 -0.18 -0.84 17.90
N THR A 13 -1.02 -0.47 18.85
CA THR A 13 -0.89 0.82 19.53
C THR A 13 0.34 0.82 20.42
N ILE A 14 1.02 1.95 20.51
CA ILE A 14 2.20 2.11 21.35
C ILE A 14 1.78 2.33 22.81
N GLY A 15 2.47 1.63 23.73
CA GLY A 15 2.20 1.68 25.18
C GLY A 15 1.18 0.64 25.65
N GLY A 16 1.07 0.46 26.94
CA GLY A 16 0.21 -0.53 27.56
C GLY A 16 0.92 -1.85 27.92
N PRO A 17 0.18 -2.90 28.31
CA PRO A 17 0.76 -4.17 28.74
C PRO A 17 1.47 -4.93 27.59
N ALA A 18 2.55 -5.63 27.94
CA ALA A 18 3.26 -6.51 27.01
C ALA A 18 2.33 -7.62 26.48
N GLY A 19 2.40 -7.90 25.19
CA GLY A 19 1.55 -8.87 24.49
C GLY A 19 0.17 -8.36 24.07
N ASP A 20 -0.28 -7.20 24.59
CA ASP A 20 -1.56 -6.59 24.25
C ASP A 20 -1.43 -5.45 23.23
N THR A 21 -0.26 -4.84 23.17
CA THR A 21 0.07 -3.66 22.35
C THR A 21 1.48 -3.83 21.81
N LEU A 22 1.90 -2.95 20.88
CA LEU A 22 3.28 -2.93 20.41
C LEU A 22 4.15 -2.16 21.41
N ASN A 23 4.92 -2.87 22.22
CA ASN A 23 5.82 -2.31 23.23
C ASN A 23 7.26 -2.81 23.05
N PRO A 24 8.27 -2.28 23.79
CA PRO A 24 9.66 -2.66 23.59
C PRO A 24 9.95 -4.17 23.68
N LEU A 25 9.27 -4.93 24.53
CA LEU A 25 9.47 -6.39 24.64
C LEU A 25 8.97 -7.12 23.39
N ASP A 26 7.81 -6.70 22.86
CA ASP A 26 7.29 -7.26 21.62
C ASP A 26 8.18 -6.89 20.43
N ILE A 27 8.72 -5.66 20.38
CA ILE A 27 9.66 -5.23 19.34
C ILE A 27 10.91 -6.10 19.36
N VAL A 28 11.54 -6.31 20.52
CA VAL A 28 12.70 -7.22 20.66
C VAL A 28 12.35 -8.62 20.17
N LYS A 29 11.26 -9.18 20.67
CA LYS A 29 10.81 -10.55 20.35
C LYS A 29 10.64 -10.77 18.85
N PHE A 30 9.89 -9.90 18.16
CA PHE A 30 9.62 -10.08 16.74
C PHE A 30 10.80 -9.71 15.86
N THR A 31 11.64 -8.77 16.27
CA THR A 31 12.90 -8.46 15.57
C THR A 31 13.88 -9.63 15.66
N SER A 32 14.02 -10.26 16.84
CA SER A 32 14.88 -11.45 17.03
C SER A 32 14.37 -12.64 16.21
N ALA A 33 13.06 -12.86 16.19
CA ALA A 33 12.44 -13.91 15.37
C ALA A 33 12.67 -13.70 13.88
N TYR A 34 12.50 -12.46 13.40
CA TYR A 34 12.77 -12.10 12.01
C TYR A 34 14.26 -12.30 11.64
N ALA A 35 15.19 -11.83 12.47
CA ALA A 35 16.62 -12.01 12.25
C ALA A 35 16.99 -13.51 12.17
N THR A 36 16.40 -14.33 13.05
CA THR A 36 16.56 -15.78 13.03
C THR A 36 16.02 -16.41 11.76
N PHE A 37 14.83 -15.99 11.32
CA PHE A 37 14.22 -16.43 10.06
C PHE A 37 15.14 -16.11 8.86
N ILE A 38 15.63 -14.86 8.74
CA ILE A 38 16.53 -14.45 7.66
C ILE A 38 17.79 -15.34 7.64
N ARG A 39 18.41 -15.61 8.80
CA ARG A 39 19.57 -16.49 8.89
C ARG A 39 19.27 -17.93 8.44
N ARG A 40 18.14 -18.48 8.88
CA ARG A 40 17.72 -19.86 8.56
C ARG A 40 17.30 -20.03 7.10
N SER A 41 16.77 -18.98 6.49
CA SER A 41 16.36 -19.03 5.07
C SER A 41 17.53 -19.30 4.13
N GLY A 42 18.75 -18.84 4.48
CA GLY A 42 19.92 -18.94 3.62
C GLY A 42 19.78 -18.29 2.25
N ALA A 43 18.79 -17.37 2.10
CA ALA A 43 18.49 -16.74 0.82
C ALA A 43 19.50 -15.67 0.39
N SER A 44 20.33 -15.20 1.33
CA SER A 44 21.38 -14.19 1.09
C SER A 44 22.63 -14.51 1.90
N GLU A 45 23.80 -14.24 1.31
CA GLU A 45 25.09 -14.28 1.99
C GLU A 45 25.41 -12.98 2.77
N SER A 46 24.59 -11.96 2.61
CA SER A 46 24.76 -10.68 3.29
C SER A 46 24.40 -10.80 4.77
N ASN A 47 25.12 -10.05 5.61
CA ASN A 47 24.83 -9.92 7.04
C ASN A 47 24.22 -8.55 7.38
N THR A 48 23.69 -7.83 6.39
CA THR A 48 23.14 -6.49 6.57
C THR A 48 21.61 -6.53 6.53
N ILE A 49 20.96 -5.82 7.46
CA ILE A 49 19.54 -5.55 7.46
C ILE A 49 19.31 -4.04 7.32
N VAL A 50 18.49 -3.66 6.34
CA VAL A 50 18.07 -2.25 6.15
C VAL A 50 16.96 -1.91 7.15
N VAL A 51 17.03 -0.70 7.73
CA VAL A 51 15.98 -0.17 8.60
C VAL A 51 15.60 1.22 8.12
N GLY A 52 14.33 1.39 7.73
CA GLY A 52 13.73 2.67 7.38
C GLY A 52 12.47 2.94 8.20
N ARG A 53 12.04 4.19 8.32
CA ARG A 53 10.82 4.55 9.05
C ARG A 53 10.09 5.74 8.48
N ASP A 54 8.78 5.79 8.73
CA ASP A 54 7.99 7.01 8.56
C ASP A 54 8.24 8.01 9.71
N ALA A 55 7.53 9.15 9.69
CA ALA A 55 7.73 10.20 10.68
C ALA A 55 6.92 10.03 11.97
N ARG A 56 6.26 8.87 12.20
CA ARG A 56 5.47 8.63 13.42
C ARG A 56 6.25 8.98 14.68
N ILE A 57 5.59 9.65 15.64
CA ILE A 57 6.17 10.11 16.90
C ILE A 57 6.93 9.00 17.63
N SER A 58 6.40 7.77 17.60
CA SER A 58 7.02 6.59 18.23
C SER A 58 8.19 6.01 17.42
N GLY A 59 8.41 6.48 16.18
CA GLY A 59 9.35 5.87 15.24
C GLY A 59 10.78 5.81 15.75
N GLU A 60 11.25 6.87 16.42
CA GLU A 60 12.61 6.92 16.96
C GLU A 60 12.84 5.87 18.07
N MET A 61 11.89 5.74 18.98
CA MET A 61 11.96 4.72 20.05
C MET A 61 11.95 3.32 19.45
N VAL A 62 11.04 3.04 18.52
CA VAL A 62 10.93 1.72 17.88
C VAL A 62 12.21 1.40 17.10
N LYS A 63 12.73 2.36 16.31
CA LYS A 63 14.01 2.21 15.58
C LYS A 63 15.17 1.83 16.50
N ASN A 64 15.31 2.53 17.64
CA ASN A 64 16.41 2.28 18.55
C ASN A 64 16.36 0.84 19.14
N VAL A 65 15.17 0.34 19.45
CA VAL A 65 14.98 -1.04 19.92
C VAL A 65 15.27 -2.05 18.80
N VAL A 66 14.76 -1.82 17.59
CA VAL A 66 15.00 -2.68 16.42
C VAL A 66 16.49 -2.76 16.10
N CYS A 67 17.18 -1.60 15.96
CA CYS A 67 18.60 -1.57 15.60
C CYS A 67 19.48 -2.23 16.67
N GLY A 68 19.24 -1.95 17.95
CA GLY A 68 19.97 -2.60 19.04
C GLY A 68 19.77 -4.11 19.09
N THR A 69 18.54 -4.57 18.82
CA THR A 69 18.23 -6.01 18.75
C THR A 69 18.94 -6.68 17.58
N LEU A 70 18.90 -6.10 16.37
CA LEU A 70 19.59 -6.63 15.19
C LEU A 70 21.10 -6.75 15.42
N MET A 71 21.72 -5.69 15.99
CA MET A 71 23.15 -5.77 16.34
C MET A 71 23.43 -6.88 17.37
N GLY A 72 22.58 -7.03 18.39
CA GLY A 72 22.66 -8.13 19.35
C GLY A 72 22.45 -9.50 18.75
N MET A 73 21.73 -9.59 17.63
CA MET A 73 21.58 -10.81 16.82
C MET A 73 22.75 -11.06 15.87
N GLY A 74 23.77 -10.17 15.83
CA GLY A 74 24.94 -10.26 15.00
C GLY A 74 24.76 -9.72 13.57
N TYR A 75 23.68 -8.99 13.28
CA TYR A 75 23.48 -8.35 11.98
C TYR A 75 24.02 -6.93 11.94
N ASP A 76 24.67 -6.56 10.85
CA ASP A 76 24.96 -5.17 10.54
C ASP A 76 23.66 -4.43 10.18
N VAL A 77 23.48 -3.25 10.73
CA VAL A 77 22.31 -2.41 10.50
C VAL A 77 22.68 -1.28 9.56
N LEU A 78 21.94 -1.18 8.46
CA LEU A 78 21.96 -0.02 7.56
C LEU A 78 20.68 0.80 7.83
N ASN A 79 20.80 1.82 8.69
CA ASN A 79 19.71 2.77 8.94
C ASN A 79 19.66 3.82 7.84
N ILE A 80 18.53 3.89 7.13
CA ILE A 80 18.31 4.87 6.05
C ILE A 80 17.46 6.08 6.50
N GLY A 81 17.18 6.17 7.81
CA GLY A 81 16.49 7.33 8.42
C GLY A 81 15.01 7.41 8.08
N LEU A 82 14.54 8.66 7.87
CA LEU A 82 13.18 8.93 7.39
C LEU A 82 13.08 8.56 5.91
N ALA A 83 12.37 7.48 5.64
CA ALA A 83 12.23 6.91 4.31
C ALA A 83 10.82 6.37 4.07
N THR A 84 10.43 6.32 2.82
CA THR A 84 9.14 5.72 2.42
C THR A 84 9.22 4.19 2.46
N THR A 85 8.06 3.52 2.47
CA THR A 85 7.99 2.07 2.27
C THR A 85 8.73 1.65 0.99
N PRO A 86 8.42 2.19 -0.21
CA PRO A 86 9.14 1.82 -1.42
C PRO A 86 10.65 2.18 -1.40
N THR A 87 11.05 3.29 -0.78
CA THR A 87 12.48 3.59 -0.62
C THR A 87 13.20 2.50 0.19
N THR A 88 12.57 1.99 1.24
CA THR A 88 13.17 0.95 2.08
C THR A 88 13.24 -0.39 1.34
N GLU A 89 12.22 -0.74 0.56
CA GLU A 89 12.21 -1.90 -0.32
C GLU A 89 13.36 -1.85 -1.33
N LEU A 90 13.51 -0.73 -2.03
CA LEU A 90 14.61 -0.50 -2.96
C LEU A 90 15.98 -0.48 -2.28
N ALA A 91 16.09 0.04 -1.06
CA ALA A 91 17.35 0.07 -0.33
C ALA A 91 17.87 -1.33 -0.03
N VAL A 92 17.01 -2.33 0.22
CA VAL A 92 17.40 -3.73 0.39
C VAL A 92 18.13 -4.23 -0.85
N THR A 93 17.54 -4.06 -2.03
CA THR A 93 18.12 -4.55 -3.29
C THR A 93 19.33 -3.72 -3.72
N MET A 94 19.30 -2.39 -3.57
CA MET A 94 20.41 -1.50 -3.94
C MET A 94 21.65 -1.69 -3.07
N SER A 95 21.49 -2.11 -1.82
CA SER A 95 22.62 -2.39 -0.90
C SER A 95 23.03 -3.86 -0.89
N GLY A 96 22.26 -4.76 -1.52
CA GLY A 96 22.46 -6.19 -1.43
C GLY A 96 22.24 -6.75 -0.01
N ALA A 97 21.37 -6.12 0.77
CA ALA A 97 21.08 -6.56 2.14
C ALA A 97 20.31 -7.90 2.18
N ALA A 98 20.41 -8.61 3.30
CA ALA A 98 19.70 -9.86 3.50
C ALA A 98 18.19 -9.68 3.68
N GLY A 99 17.75 -8.48 4.02
CA GLY A 99 16.36 -8.11 4.21
C GLY A 99 16.21 -6.71 4.76
N GLY A 100 15.01 -6.36 5.20
CA GLY A 100 14.74 -5.04 5.75
C GLY A 100 13.57 -5.00 6.73
N ILE A 101 13.55 -3.98 7.55
CA ILE A 101 12.43 -3.66 8.45
C ILE A 101 11.98 -2.23 8.17
N ILE A 102 10.70 -2.07 7.83
CA ILE A 102 10.08 -0.75 7.71
C ILE A 102 9.26 -0.50 8.97
N ILE A 103 9.55 0.60 9.65
CA ILE A 103 8.86 0.99 10.87
C ILE A 103 7.77 2.00 10.50
N THR A 104 6.58 1.49 10.26
CA THR A 104 5.39 2.26 9.88
C THR A 104 4.12 1.46 10.07
N ALA A 105 3.04 2.10 10.45
CA ALA A 105 1.70 1.51 10.44
C ALA A 105 0.84 2.06 9.28
N SER A 106 1.47 2.57 8.19
CA SER A 106 0.79 3.11 7.01
C SER A 106 -0.32 4.10 7.41
N HIS A 107 -1.53 3.90 6.94
CA HIS A 107 -2.69 4.75 7.17
C HIS A 107 -3.36 4.60 8.56
N ASN A 108 -2.83 3.79 9.47
CA ASN A 108 -3.36 3.73 10.84
C ASN A 108 -3.12 5.06 11.57
N PRO A 109 -3.99 5.44 12.54
CA PRO A 109 -3.82 6.67 13.33
C PRO A 109 -2.48 6.76 14.06
N ARG A 110 -2.11 7.96 14.52
CA ARG A 110 -0.77 8.30 15.04
C ARG A 110 -0.28 7.45 16.21
N GLN A 111 -1.21 6.92 17.03
CA GLN A 111 -0.87 6.05 18.17
C GLN A 111 -0.44 4.64 17.78
N TRP A 112 -0.59 4.25 16.51
CA TRP A 112 -0.15 2.96 15.99
C TRP A 112 1.28 3.03 15.46
N ASN A 113 1.99 1.90 15.53
CA ASN A 113 3.19 1.64 14.76
C ASN A 113 3.26 0.15 14.38
N ALA A 114 4.21 -0.21 13.52
CA ALA A 114 4.39 -1.59 13.12
C ALA A 114 5.83 -1.87 12.66
N LEU A 115 6.16 -3.15 12.61
CA LEU A 115 7.32 -3.72 11.94
C LEU A 115 6.83 -4.41 10.67
N LYS A 116 7.08 -3.85 9.50
CA LYS A 116 6.86 -4.50 8.21
C LYS A 116 8.17 -5.18 7.80
N LEU A 117 8.11 -6.46 7.46
CA LEU A 117 9.29 -7.31 7.28
C LEU A 117 9.51 -7.63 5.81
N LEU A 118 10.73 -7.41 5.32
CA LEU A 118 11.13 -7.61 3.93
C LEU A 118 12.10 -8.79 3.80
N ASN A 119 12.03 -9.49 2.66
CA ASN A 119 13.01 -10.47 2.24
C ASN A 119 14.22 -9.83 1.53
N GLU A 120 15.15 -10.63 1.03
CA GLU A 120 16.36 -10.22 0.30
C GLU A 120 16.08 -9.52 -1.04
N LYS A 121 14.84 -9.61 -1.54
CA LYS A 121 14.40 -8.93 -2.77
C LYS A 121 13.73 -7.59 -2.50
N GLY A 122 13.71 -7.15 -1.23
CA GLY A 122 12.98 -5.95 -0.83
C GLY A 122 11.45 -6.11 -0.90
N GLU A 123 10.94 -7.34 -0.89
CA GLU A 123 9.52 -7.64 -0.94
C GLU A 123 9.01 -8.07 0.43
N PHE A 124 7.75 -7.81 0.73
CA PHE A 124 7.13 -8.29 1.95
C PHE A 124 7.17 -9.83 2.02
N LEU A 125 7.29 -10.34 3.25
CA LEU A 125 7.26 -11.78 3.50
C LEU A 125 5.94 -12.39 3.05
N THR A 126 6.02 -13.60 2.45
CA THR A 126 4.83 -14.39 2.11
C THR A 126 4.09 -14.84 3.38
N ALA A 127 2.86 -15.35 3.23
CA ALA A 127 2.10 -15.92 4.33
C ALA A 127 2.87 -17.07 5.03
N ALA A 128 3.55 -17.91 4.26
CA ALA A 128 4.37 -19.01 4.81
C ALA A 128 5.54 -18.49 5.64
N ASN A 129 6.30 -17.51 5.10
CA ASN A 129 7.42 -16.90 5.80
C ASN A 129 6.98 -16.15 7.07
N GLY A 130 5.88 -15.38 6.99
CA GLY A 130 5.32 -14.69 8.14
C GLY A 130 4.90 -15.64 9.27
N ASN A 131 4.27 -16.76 8.93
CA ASN A 131 3.91 -17.80 9.90
C ASN A 131 5.15 -18.46 10.54
N GLU A 132 6.23 -18.63 9.78
CA GLU A 132 7.49 -19.14 10.33
C GLU A 132 8.08 -18.16 11.35
N VAL A 133 8.14 -16.85 11.01
CA VAL A 133 8.57 -15.80 11.96
C VAL A 133 7.73 -15.82 13.23
N LEU A 134 6.40 -15.92 13.11
CA LEU A 134 5.50 -16.02 14.27
C LEU A 134 5.76 -17.27 15.10
N GLY A 135 6.03 -18.42 14.47
CA GLY A 135 6.36 -19.67 15.18
C GLY A 135 7.70 -19.59 15.92
N ILE A 136 8.71 -18.92 15.36
CA ILE A 136 10.00 -18.65 16.03
C ILE A 136 9.76 -17.73 17.24
N ALA A 137 8.98 -16.66 17.05
CA ALA A 137 8.66 -15.71 18.11
C ALA A 137 7.89 -16.38 19.27
N GLU A 138 6.93 -17.25 18.99
CA GLU A 138 6.14 -17.95 20.00
C GLU A 138 6.99 -18.87 20.88
N LYS A 139 7.95 -19.57 20.26
CA LYS A 139 8.87 -20.48 20.95
C LYS A 139 10.07 -19.78 21.58
N GLU A 140 10.28 -18.49 21.26
CA GLU A 140 11.50 -17.73 21.60
C GLU A 140 12.77 -18.47 21.15
N ASP A 141 12.70 -19.12 19.97
CA ASP A 141 13.75 -19.96 19.39
C ASP A 141 14.77 -19.10 18.63
N PHE A 142 15.51 -18.29 19.38
CA PHE A 142 16.55 -17.42 18.86
C PHE A 142 17.70 -17.26 19.87
N ASP A 143 18.95 -17.17 19.36
CA ASP A 143 20.17 -16.94 20.12
C ASP A 143 20.78 -15.59 19.74
N TYR A 144 21.35 -14.90 20.73
CA TYR A 144 22.09 -13.65 20.53
C TYR A 144 23.57 -13.92 20.29
N ALA A 145 24.22 -12.99 19.58
CA ALA A 145 25.65 -13.02 19.32
C ALA A 145 26.47 -12.75 20.61
N ASP A 146 27.65 -13.35 20.68
CA ASP A 146 28.63 -12.98 21.70
C ASP A 146 29.28 -11.62 21.37
N VAL A 147 30.11 -11.10 22.26
CA VAL A 147 30.71 -9.77 22.15
C VAL A 147 31.59 -9.57 20.90
N ASP A 148 32.19 -10.63 20.39
CA ASP A 148 33.09 -10.59 19.24
C ASP A 148 32.33 -10.66 17.92
N HIS A 149 31.03 -11.01 17.94
CA HIS A 149 30.15 -11.20 16.78
C HIS A 149 28.97 -10.21 16.74
N LEU A 150 29.01 -9.14 17.54
CA LEU A 150 27.99 -8.09 17.48
C LEU A 150 28.01 -7.38 16.12
N GLY A 151 26.82 -7.10 15.60
CA GLY A 151 26.66 -6.33 14.37
C GLY A 151 27.05 -4.86 14.52
N LYS A 152 27.30 -4.19 13.40
CA LYS A 152 27.65 -2.77 13.32
C LYS A 152 26.45 -1.93 12.95
N TYR A 153 26.49 -0.66 13.31
CA TYR A 153 25.47 0.32 12.92
C TYR A 153 26.05 1.33 11.95
N THR A 154 25.35 1.55 10.84
CA THR A 154 25.73 2.53 9.81
C THR A 154 24.49 3.33 9.41
N GLU A 155 24.66 4.63 9.15
CA GLU A 155 23.61 5.49 8.61
C GLU A 155 23.95 5.90 7.18
N ASP A 156 22.93 5.84 6.29
CA ASP A 156 23.01 6.35 4.92
C ASP A 156 21.71 7.00 4.50
N ASN A 157 21.67 8.32 4.53
CA ASN A 157 20.50 9.12 4.19
C ASN A 157 20.37 9.40 2.66
N THR A 158 21.15 8.74 1.82
CA THR A 158 21.15 8.98 0.36
C THR A 158 20.08 8.18 -0.39
N PHE A 159 19.40 7.23 0.28
CA PHE A 159 18.47 6.33 -0.39
C PHE A 159 17.21 7.01 -0.92
N ASN A 160 16.72 8.07 -0.29
CA ASN A 160 15.61 8.86 -0.85
C ASN A 160 16.00 9.42 -2.23
N LYS A 161 17.20 10.00 -2.34
CA LYS A 161 17.69 10.50 -3.64
C LYS A 161 17.90 9.37 -4.65
N ARG A 162 18.50 8.25 -4.25
CA ARG A 162 18.68 7.09 -5.14
C ARG A 162 17.35 6.55 -5.66
N HIS A 163 16.31 6.53 -4.82
CA HIS A 163 14.96 6.16 -5.22
C HIS A 163 14.41 7.15 -6.26
N ILE A 164 14.48 8.47 -5.99
CA ILE A 164 14.08 9.50 -6.96
C ILE A 164 14.82 9.31 -8.30
N ASP A 165 16.14 9.16 -8.26
CA ASP A 165 16.96 8.95 -9.47
C ASP A 165 16.49 7.71 -10.25
N SER A 166 16.13 6.62 -9.56
CA SER A 166 15.60 5.40 -10.20
C SER A 166 14.24 5.63 -10.86
N VAL A 167 13.36 6.42 -10.23
CA VAL A 167 12.05 6.79 -10.79
C VAL A 167 12.21 7.64 -12.05
N LEU A 168 13.09 8.65 -11.99
CA LEU A 168 13.38 9.52 -13.15
C LEU A 168 14.01 8.77 -14.33
N ALA A 169 14.70 7.66 -14.07
CA ALA A 169 15.31 6.81 -15.09
C ALA A 169 14.33 5.81 -15.74
N LEU A 170 13.11 5.67 -15.23
CA LEU A 170 12.09 4.78 -15.82
C LEU A 170 11.75 5.23 -17.25
N LYS A 171 11.71 4.27 -18.17
CA LYS A 171 11.51 4.54 -19.61
C LYS A 171 10.24 5.34 -19.93
N LEU A 172 9.19 5.17 -19.16
CA LEU A 172 7.90 5.84 -19.39
C LEU A 172 7.75 7.16 -18.62
N VAL A 173 8.73 7.54 -17.81
CA VAL A 173 8.76 8.86 -17.15
C VAL A 173 9.39 9.87 -18.09
N ASP A 174 8.57 10.78 -18.60
CA ASP A 174 8.99 11.82 -19.55
C ASP A 174 9.22 13.16 -18.82
N VAL A 175 10.41 13.27 -18.22
CA VAL A 175 10.81 14.45 -17.43
C VAL A 175 10.72 15.74 -18.24
N GLU A 176 11.11 15.71 -19.51
CA GLU A 176 11.08 16.91 -20.37
C GLU A 176 9.64 17.34 -20.71
N ALA A 177 8.75 16.38 -20.99
CA ALA A 177 7.34 16.70 -21.20
C ALA A 177 6.70 17.30 -19.95
N ILE A 178 7.01 16.76 -18.75
CA ILE A 178 6.51 17.27 -17.46
C ILE A 178 7.02 18.70 -17.24
N LYS A 179 8.31 18.98 -17.42
CA LYS A 179 8.89 20.32 -17.29
C LYS A 179 8.24 21.34 -18.23
N ASN A 180 8.02 20.95 -19.47
CA ASN A 180 7.41 21.81 -20.48
C ASN A 180 5.92 22.08 -20.24
N ALA A 181 5.24 21.25 -19.47
CA ALA A 181 3.84 21.44 -19.08
C ALA A 181 3.66 22.51 -17.98
N HIS A 182 4.74 22.86 -17.24
CA HIS A 182 4.73 23.87 -16.18
C HIS A 182 3.65 23.66 -15.11
N PHE A 183 3.46 22.40 -14.71
CA PHE A 183 2.46 22.06 -13.67
C PHE A 183 2.69 22.77 -12.36
N LYS A 184 1.59 23.17 -11.72
CA LYS A 184 1.56 23.67 -10.34
C LYS A 184 0.61 22.83 -9.51
N VAL A 185 1.11 22.20 -8.45
CA VAL A 185 0.35 21.24 -7.64
C VAL A 185 0.23 21.68 -6.19
N CYS A 186 -0.85 21.27 -5.54
CA CYS A 186 -0.98 21.32 -4.09
C CYS A 186 -0.73 19.91 -3.54
N VAL A 187 0.11 19.79 -2.51
CA VAL A 187 0.51 18.47 -1.96
C VAL A 187 0.09 18.38 -0.51
N ASP A 188 -0.54 17.27 -0.12
CA ASP A 188 -0.76 16.93 1.29
C ASP A 188 0.03 15.66 1.63
N SER A 189 1.01 15.78 2.51
CA SER A 189 1.88 14.70 2.96
C SER A 189 1.65 14.29 4.42
N ILE A 190 0.53 14.72 4.99
CA ILE A 190 0.04 14.26 6.31
C ILE A 190 1.07 14.41 7.46
N ASN A 191 1.96 15.39 7.39
CA ASN A 191 3.06 15.57 8.34
C ASN A 191 3.94 14.32 8.51
N SER A 192 4.22 13.63 7.41
CA SER A 192 5.07 12.44 7.39
C SER A 192 6.16 12.51 6.30
N VAL A 193 6.74 11.37 5.92
CA VAL A 193 7.92 11.30 5.05
C VAL A 193 7.65 11.77 3.61
N GLY A 194 6.40 11.91 3.19
CA GLY A 194 6.07 12.59 1.94
C GLY A 194 6.61 14.03 1.89
N GLY A 195 6.62 14.74 3.04
CA GLY A 195 7.22 16.08 3.15
C GLY A 195 8.74 16.09 3.04
N VAL A 196 9.40 14.95 3.18
CA VAL A 196 10.85 14.79 2.99
C VAL A 196 11.20 14.51 1.52
N ILE A 197 10.49 13.56 0.90
CA ILE A 197 10.90 13.02 -0.42
C ILE A 197 10.23 13.73 -1.59
N LEU A 198 8.96 14.16 -1.47
CA LEU A 198 8.22 14.75 -2.60
C LEU A 198 8.76 16.12 -3.06
N PRO A 199 9.26 17.03 -2.19
CA PRO A 199 9.88 18.25 -2.67
C PRO A 199 11.02 17.99 -3.66
N GLU A 200 11.91 17.06 -3.35
CA GLU A 200 13.05 16.72 -4.20
C GLU A 200 12.61 16.07 -5.52
N LEU A 201 11.59 15.20 -5.49
CA LEU A 201 11.00 14.62 -6.71
C LEU A 201 10.38 15.70 -7.60
N LEU A 202 9.56 16.58 -7.03
CA LEU A 202 8.85 17.63 -7.78
C LEU A 202 9.81 18.67 -8.34
N ASP A 203 10.86 19.06 -7.61
CA ASP A 203 11.95 19.91 -8.08
C ASP A 203 12.65 19.28 -9.31
N ALA A 204 12.98 17.99 -9.22
CA ALA A 204 13.62 17.26 -10.33
C ALA A 204 12.73 17.16 -11.57
N LEU A 205 11.40 17.06 -11.37
CA LEU A 205 10.40 17.08 -12.44
C LEU A 205 10.06 18.48 -12.93
N GLY A 206 10.57 19.55 -12.33
CA GLY A 206 10.28 20.95 -12.70
C GLY A 206 8.84 21.37 -12.41
N VAL A 207 8.21 20.76 -11.42
CA VAL A 207 6.82 21.01 -11.01
C VAL A 207 6.80 22.02 -9.87
N ALA A 208 6.03 23.10 -9.99
CA ALA A 208 5.80 24.05 -8.90
C ALA A 208 4.80 23.47 -7.89
N TYR A 209 5.06 23.68 -6.61
CA TYR A 209 4.22 23.08 -5.57
C TYR A 209 3.98 23.98 -4.36
N THR A 210 2.90 23.69 -3.65
CA THR A 210 2.59 24.19 -2.32
C THR A 210 2.28 23.01 -1.41
N PHE A 211 2.91 22.92 -0.25
CA PHE A 211 2.61 21.86 0.71
C PHE A 211 1.57 22.29 1.73
N LEU A 212 0.61 21.39 1.97
CA LEU A 212 -0.16 21.31 3.20
C LEU A 212 0.41 20.15 4.02
N ASN A 213 0.53 20.34 5.34
CA ASN A 213 1.00 19.28 6.25
C ASN A 213 2.34 18.66 5.81
N GLY A 214 3.31 19.50 5.40
CA GLY A 214 4.60 19.08 4.85
C GLY A 214 5.70 18.79 5.89
N GLU A 215 5.53 19.21 7.15
CA GLU A 215 6.53 19.02 8.19
C GLU A 215 6.50 17.58 8.72
N PRO A 216 7.61 16.83 8.71
CA PRO A 216 7.62 15.41 9.10
C PRO A 216 7.63 15.22 10.62
N THR A 217 6.63 15.77 11.30
CA THR A 217 6.48 15.72 12.75
C THR A 217 5.85 14.44 13.27
N GLY A 218 5.15 13.70 12.40
CA GLY A 218 4.35 12.51 12.77
C GLY A 218 3.08 12.86 13.55
N ASP A 219 2.78 14.14 13.77
CA ASP A 219 1.50 14.61 14.30
C ASP A 219 0.55 14.83 13.12
N PHE A 220 -0.15 13.78 12.75
CA PHE A 220 -0.99 13.77 11.55
C PHE A 220 -2.13 14.79 11.67
N ALA A 221 -2.20 15.69 10.70
CA ALA A 221 -3.17 16.78 10.69
C ALA A 221 -4.62 16.33 10.54
N HIS A 222 -4.85 15.16 9.94
CA HIS A 222 -6.15 14.52 9.78
C HIS A 222 -5.99 12.98 9.81
N ASN A 223 -7.08 12.24 9.60
CA ASN A 223 -6.96 10.77 9.45
C ASN A 223 -6.07 10.47 8.23
N PRO A 224 -5.01 9.66 8.40
CA PRO A 224 -3.99 9.47 7.36
C PRO A 224 -4.42 8.61 6.17
N GLU A 225 -5.61 8.05 6.18
CA GLU A 225 -6.13 7.32 5.02
C GLU A 225 -6.57 8.31 3.94
N PRO A 226 -6.05 8.27 2.69
CA PRO A 226 -6.32 9.25 1.64
C PRO A 226 -7.69 9.03 0.99
N LEU A 227 -8.77 9.16 1.76
CA LEU A 227 -10.15 9.08 1.34
C LEU A 227 -10.81 10.48 1.36
N GLU A 228 -11.77 10.71 0.49
CA GLU A 228 -12.47 11.98 0.33
C GLU A 228 -12.89 12.63 1.67
N LYS A 229 -13.48 11.83 2.56
CA LYS A 229 -13.93 12.29 3.88
C LYS A 229 -12.83 12.89 4.78
N ASN A 230 -11.57 12.60 4.49
CA ASN A 230 -10.40 13.03 5.26
C ASN A 230 -9.65 14.20 4.59
N LEU A 231 -9.98 14.55 3.33
CA LEU A 231 -9.19 15.43 2.47
C LEU A 231 -9.83 16.80 2.23
N GLY A 232 -10.78 17.21 3.09
CA GLY A 232 -11.48 18.50 2.95
C GLY A 232 -10.53 19.69 2.84
N GLY A 233 -9.43 19.71 3.59
CA GLY A 233 -8.47 20.83 3.59
C GLY A 233 -7.84 21.08 2.22
N ILE A 234 -7.30 20.04 1.57
CA ILE A 234 -6.69 20.19 0.24
C ILE A 234 -7.74 20.39 -0.86
N MET A 235 -8.92 19.76 -0.76
CA MET A 235 -10.01 19.98 -1.69
C MET A 235 -10.49 21.44 -1.65
N ASP A 236 -10.56 22.06 -0.49
CA ASP A 236 -10.94 23.46 -0.34
C ASP A 236 -9.82 24.41 -0.80
N GLU A 237 -8.55 24.03 -0.65
CA GLU A 237 -7.44 24.79 -1.19
C GLU A 237 -7.47 24.85 -2.72
N LEU A 238 -7.71 23.71 -3.38
CA LEU A 238 -7.81 23.63 -4.85
C LEU A 238 -9.00 24.45 -5.40
N LYS A 239 -10.12 24.49 -4.70
CA LYS A 239 -11.29 25.32 -5.10
C LYS A 239 -10.98 26.81 -5.17
N LYS A 240 -9.94 27.30 -4.48
CA LYS A 240 -9.50 28.69 -4.59
C LYS A 240 -8.86 29.01 -5.97
N GLY A 241 -8.50 27.96 -6.70
CA GLY A 241 -7.85 28.04 -8.01
C GLY A 241 -6.35 28.25 -7.96
N GLY A 242 -5.73 28.20 -9.13
CA GLY A 242 -4.29 28.42 -9.30
C GLY A 242 -3.43 27.17 -9.16
N TYR A 243 -4.02 25.98 -9.16
CA TYR A 243 -3.38 24.68 -9.22
C TYR A 243 -3.95 23.84 -10.35
N ASP A 244 -3.11 23.00 -10.94
CA ASP A 244 -3.53 22.04 -11.96
C ASP A 244 -4.09 20.76 -11.32
N MET A 245 -3.63 20.43 -10.08
CA MET A 245 -4.11 19.26 -9.34
C MET A 245 -3.65 19.26 -7.88
N GLY A 246 -4.25 18.37 -7.09
CA GLY A 246 -3.79 17.94 -5.78
C GLY A 246 -3.13 16.57 -5.80
N ILE A 247 -2.09 16.41 -5.00
CA ILE A 247 -1.39 15.15 -4.75
C ILE A 247 -1.48 14.85 -3.26
N VAL A 248 -1.98 13.68 -2.90
CA VAL A 248 -2.10 13.24 -1.50
C VAL A 248 -1.44 11.89 -1.34
N VAL A 249 -0.58 11.77 -0.34
CA VAL A 249 0.06 10.50 0.02
C VAL A 249 -0.23 10.13 1.47
N ASP A 250 -0.17 8.84 1.78
CA ASP A 250 -0.25 8.36 3.15
C ASP A 250 1.11 8.45 3.88
N PRO A 251 1.18 8.16 5.19
CA PRO A 251 2.40 8.39 5.99
C PRO A 251 3.68 7.74 5.48
N ASP A 252 3.61 6.60 4.81
CA ASP A 252 4.77 5.87 4.28
C ASP A 252 4.86 5.86 2.74
N VAL A 253 3.99 6.68 2.09
CA VAL A 253 4.07 7.02 0.66
C VAL A 253 3.97 5.81 -0.27
N ASP A 254 3.22 4.78 0.16
CA ASP A 254 2.88 3.62 -0.66
C ASP A 254 1.47 3.77 -1.31
N ARG A 255 0.66 4.78 -0.87
CA ARG A 255 -0.66 5.11 -1.42
C ARG A 255 -0.68 6.53 -1.94
N LEU A 256 -1.42 6.72 -3.02
CA LEU A 256 -1.51 7.96 -3.76
C LEU A 256 -2.96 8.25 -4.17
N ALA A 257 -3.45 9.42 -3.85
CA ALA A 257 -4.72 9.93 -4.36
C ALA A 257 -4.50 11.28 -5.05
N PHE A 258 -5.26 11.50 -6.12
CA PHE A 258 -5.27 12.76 -6.84
C PHE A 258 -6.57 13.51 -6.60
N ILE A 259 -6.48 14.84 -6.67
CA ILE A 259 -7.62 15.74 -6.61
C ILE A 259 -7.58 16.61 -7.87
N CYS A 260 -8.73 16.76 -8.52
CA CYS A 260 -8.86 17.55 -9.72
C CYS A 260 -8.70 19.05 -9.42
N GLU A 261 -8.39 19.84 -10.44
CA GLU A 261 -8.22 21.30 -10.36
C GLU A 261 -9.46 22.02 -9.84
N ASP A 262 -10.65 21.40 -9.93
CA ASP A 262 -11.93 21.95 -9.43
C ASP A 262 -12.19 21.59 -7.94
N GLY A 263 -11.24 20.93 -7.28
CA GLY A 263 -11.31 20.48 -5.90
C GLY A 263 -12.16 19.21 -5.68
N LYS A 264 -12.54 18.49 -6.73
CA LYS A 264 -13.19 17.18 -6.61
C LYS A 264 -12.17 16.06 -6.60
N MET A 265 -12.50 14.96 -5.93
CA MET A 265 -11.66 13.77 -5.95
C MET A 265 -11.54 13.21 -7.38
N PHE A 266 -10.30 12.92 -7.78
CA PHE A 266 -10.06 12.02 -8.91
C PHE A 266 -10.47 10.59 -8.56
N GLY A 267 -10.30 10.23 -7.30
CA GLY A 267 -10.63 8.96 -6.67
C GLY A 267 -9.42 8.05 -6.54
N GLU A 268 -9.21 7.50 -5.35
CA GLU A 268 -8.07 6.63 -5.05
C GLU A 268 -8.03 5.38 -5.94
N GLU A 269 -9.18 4.81 -6.26
CA GLU A 269 -9.32 3.69 -7.19
C GLU A 269 -8.81 4.04 -8.60
N TYR A 270 -9.01 5.27 -9.05
CA TYR A 270 -8.65 5.73 -10.39
C TYR A 270 -7.20 6.15 -10.53
N THR A 271 -6.46 6.26 -9.44
CA THR A 271 -4.99 6.43 -9.49
C THR A 271 -4.35 5.32 -10.33
N LEU A 272 -4.60 4.06 -9.95
CA LEU A 272 -4.09 2.92 -10.68
C LEU A 272 -4.66 2.85 -12.11
N VAL A 273 -5.95 3.10 -12.30
CA VAL A 273 -6.61 3.05 -13.61
C VAL A 273 -5.96 4.01 -14.61
N SER A 274 -5.71 5.26 -14.19
CA SER A 274 -5.13 6.28 -15.06
C SER A 274 -3.66 6.01 -15.39
N VAL A 275 -2.88 5.57 -14.42
CA VAL A 275 -1.48 5.19 -14.64
C VAL A 275 -1.40 3.96 -15.56
N ALA A 276 -2.30 2.98 -15.34
CA ALA A 276 -2.39 1.79 -16.20
C ALA A 276 -2.78 2.12 -17.65
N ASP A 277 -3.73 3.04 -17.89
CA ASP A 277 -4.09 3.50 -19.24
C ASP A 277 -2.86 4.06 -19.96
N TYR A 278 -2.04 4.86 -19.26
CA TYR A 278 -0.81 5.39 -19.83
C TYR A 278 0.21 4.29 -20.14
N VAL A 279 0.52 3.44 -19.18
CA VAL A 279 1.48 2.33 -19.35
C VAL A 279 1.05 1.42 -20.49
N LEU A 280 -0.21 0.99 -20.50
CA LEU A 280 -0.76 0.09 -21.52
C LEU A 280 -0.77 0.73 -22.93
N SER A 281 -0.91 2.05 -23.02
CA SER A 281 -0.82 2.77 -24.30
C SER A 281 0.59 2.72 -24.94
N LYS A 282 1.61 2.49 -24.11
CA LYS A 282 3.03 2.41 -24.53
C LYS A 282 3.54 0.97 -24.56
N THR A 283 3.10 0.17 -23.60
CA THR A 283 3.52 -1.22 -23.40
C THR A 283 2.26 -2.07 -23.16
N PRO A 284 1.56 -2.50 -24.21
CA PRO A 284 0.39 -3.37 -24.06
C PRO A 284 0.75 -4.66 -23.32
N GLY A 285 -0.13 -5.09 -22.40
CA GLY A 285 0.13 -6.27 -21.59
C GLY A 285 -0.97 -6.55 -20.56
N ASN A 286 -0.70 -7.48 -19.65
CA ASN A 286 -1.64 -7.88 -18.61
C ASN A 286 -1.58 -6.92 -17.42
N THR A 287 -2.68 -6.85 -16.67
CA THR A 287 -2.74 -6.11 -15.40
C THR A 287 -3.28 -6.97 -14.27
N VAL A 288 -2.95 -6.58 -13.05
CA VAL A 288 -3.44 -7.23 -11.83
C VAL A 288 -3.88 -6.19 -10.82
N SER A 289 -5.03 -6.39 -10.17
CA SER A 289 -5.35 -5.72 -8.91
C SER A 289 -6.00 -6.69 -7.93
N ASN A 290 -6.24 -6.25 -6.69
CA ASN A 290 -6.95 -7.10 -5.75
C ASN A 290 -8.45 -7.17 -6.05
N LEU A 291 -9.12 -8.18 -5.48
CA LEU A 291 -10.55 -8.44 -5.69
C LEU A 291 -11.48 -7.29 -5.32
N SER A 292 -11.06 -6.42 -4.39
CA SER A 292 -11.86 -5.30 -3.91
C SER A 292 -11.64 -4.00 -4.70
N SER A 293 -10.82 -4.02 -5.76
CA SER A 293 -10.54 -2.86 -6.61
C SER A 293 -11.60 -2.67 -7.69
N THR A 294 -11.70 -1.43 -8.21
CA THR A 294 -12.66 -1.09 -9.28
C THR A 294 -12.47 -1.93 -10.54
N ARG A 295 -13.57 -2.28 -11.18
CA ARG A 295 -13.56 -2.94 -12.51
C ARG A 295 -13.06 -2.05 -13.63
N ALA A 296 -12.94 -0.74 -13.41
CA ALA A 296 -12.42 0.20 -14.40
C ALA A 296 -11.00 -0.19 -14.90
N LEU A 297 -10.17 -0.82 -14.04
CA LEU A 297 -8.87 -1.34 -14.47
C LEU A 297 -9.02 -2.47 -15.49
N ARG A 298 -9.98 -3.39 -15.29
CA ARG A 298 -10.28 -4.44 -16.27
C ARG A 298 -10.69 -3.84 -17.61
N ASP A 299 -11.62 -2.88 -17.59
CA ASP A 299 -12.14 -2.25 -18.80
C ASP A 299 -11.03 -1.54 -19.58
N VAL A 300 -10.15 -0.82 -18.89
CA VAL A 300 -8.98 -0.18 -19.50
C VAL A 300 -8.00 -1.22 -20.06
N THR A 301 -7.76 -2.32 -19.34
CA THR A 301 -6.86 -3.39 -19.79
C THR A 301 -7.38 -4.04 -21.07
N GLU A 302 -8.66 -4.38 -21.11
CA GLU A 302 -9.31 -4.99 -22.29
C GLU A 302 -9.33 -4.03 -23.48
N LYS A 303 -9.56 -2.74 -23.26
CA LYS A 303 -9.45 -1.67 -24.29
C LYS A 303 -8.08 -1.67 -24.97
N HIS A 304 -7.00 -1.94 -24.23
CA HIS A 304 -5.65 -2.04 -24.78
C HIS A 304 -5.26 -3.46 -25.23
N GLY A 305 -6.21 -4.40 -25.27
CA GLY A 305 -6.00 -5.78 -25.75
C GLY A 305 -5.26 -6.69 -24.76
N GLY A 306 -5.08 -6.26 -23.51
CA GLY A 306 -4.50 -7.06 -22.45
C GLY A 306 -5.52 -7.91 -21.70
N LYS A 307 -5.04 -8.72 -20.76
CA LYS A 307 -5.87 -9.52 -19.86
C LYS A 307 -5.75 -9.02 -18.42
N TYR A 308 -6.87 -8.70 -17.81
CA TYR A 308 -6.96 -8.40 -16.38
C TYR A 308 -7.05 -9.70 -15.55
N THR A 309 -6.37 -9.74 -14.42
CA THR A 309 -6.47 -10.83 -13.44
C THR A 309 -6.61 -10.24 -12.04
N ALA A 310 -7.57 -10.77 -11.26
CA ALA A 310 -7.72 -10.39 -9.86
C ALA A 310 -6.86 -11.28 -8.96
N ALA A 311 -6.33 -10.68 -7.86
CA ALA A 311 -5.62 -11.36 -6.78
C ALA A 311 -6.40 -11.26 -5.46
N ALA A 312 -6.06 -12.08 -4.49
CA ALA A 312 -6.48 -11.87 -3.11
C ALA A 312 -6.01 -10.50 -2.61
N VAL A 313 -6.71 -9.93 -1.62
CA VAL A 313 -6.35 -8.62 -1.06
C VAL A 313 -5.02 -8.69 -0.31
N GLY A 314 -4.20 -7.68 -0.52
CA GLY A 314 -2.86 -7.52 0.06
C GLY A 314 -1.78 -7.53 -0.99
N GLU A 315 -0.81 -6.64 -0.82
CA GLU A 315 0.26 -6.38 -1.78
C GLU A 315 1.01 -7.64 -2.23
N VAL A 316 1.39 -8.51 -1.28
CA VAL A 316 2.10 -9.77 -1.59
C VAL A 316 1.32 -10.65 -2.55
N ASN A 317 0.00 -10.71 -2.40
CA ASN A 317 -0.86 -11.51 -3.29
C ASN A 317 -0.93 -10.88 -4.68
N VAL A 318 -0.99 -9.56 -4.75
CA VAL A 318 -0.99 -8.81 -6.02
C VAL A 318 0.34 -8.99 -6.74
N THR A 319 1.48 -8.75 -6.06
CA THR A 319 2.82 -8.89 -6.67
C THR A 319 3.12 -10.30 -7.11
N THR A 320 2.73 -11.32 -6.32
CA THR A 320 2.84 -12.73 -6.71
C THR A 320 2.06 -13.00 -7.98
N LYS A 321 0.79 -12.54 -8.04
CA LYS A 321 -0.05 -12.73 -9.22
C LYS A 321 0.48 -11.95 -10.44
N MET A 322 1.04 -10.76 -10.25
CA MET A 322 1.68 -9.99 -11.32
C MET A 322 2.85 -10.76 -11.96
N LYS A 323 3.68 -11.41 -11.15
CA LYS A 323 4.79 -12.26 -11.64
C LYS A 323 4.26 -13.47 -12.41
N ASP A 324 3.24 -14.17 -11.86
CA ASP A 324 2.63 -15.34 -12.50
C ASP A 324 2.08 -15.06 -13.91
N VAL A 325 1.45 -13.88 -14.10
CA VAL A 325 0.80 -13.52 -15.37
C VAL A 325 1.61 -12.55 -16.22
N HIS A 326 2.85 -12.23 -15.81
CA HIS A 326 3.73 -11.24 -16.43
C HIS A 326 3.02 -9.91 -16.66
N ALA A 327 2.36 -9.39 -15.60
CA ALA A 327 1.66 -8.12 -15.67
C ALA A 327 2.65 -6.95 -15.83
N VAL A 328 2.34 -6.02 -16.73
CA VAL A 328 3.16 -4.83 -16.99
C VAL A 328 2.90 -3.70 -16.00
N ILE A 329 1.74 -3.74 -15.33
CA ILE A 329 1.37 -2.84 -14.24
C ILE A 329 0.30 -3.50 -13.38
N GLY A 330 0.25 -3.17 -12.11
CA GLY A 330 -0.78 -3.61 -11.18
C GLY A 330 -0.86 -2.73 -9.95
N GLY A 331 -1.58 -3.19 -8.95
CA GLY A 331 -1.71 -2.46 -7.68
C GLY A 331 -2.99 -2.76 -6.94
N GLU A 332 -3.39 -1.83 -6.10
CA GLU A 332 -4.58 -1.94 -5.28
C GLU A 332 -5.45 -0.68 -5.40
N GLY A 333 -6.77 -0.82 -5.27
CA GLY A 333 -7.74 0.27 -5.36
C GLY A 333 -7.67 1.30 -4.22
N ASN A 334 -6.71 1.18 -3.33
CA ASN A 334 -6.41 2.12 -2.28
C ASN A 334 -5.40 3.22 -2.68
N GLY A 335 -5.12 3.37 -3.97
CA GLY A 335 -4.13 4.30 -4.52
C GLY A 335 -2.74 3.70 -4.69
N GLY A 336 -2.56 2.41 -4.43
CA GLY A 336 -1.27 1.72 -4.57
C GLY A 336 -0.97 1.34 -6.02
N VAL A 337 0.09 1.88 -6.59
CA VAL A 337 0.58 1.58 -7.95
C VAL A 337 1.82 0.71 -7.84
N ILE A 338 1.85 -0.42 -8.57
CA ILE A 338 3.00 -1.33 -8.66
C ILE A 338 3.45 -1.38 -10.11
N TYR A 339 4.65 -0.89 -10.39
CA TYR A 339 5.24 -0.88 -11.73
C TYR A 339 6.52 -1.72 -11.77
N PRO A 340 6.48 -2.93 -12.36
CA PRO A 340 7.58 -3.90 -12.28
C PRO A 340 8.93 -3.42 -12.83
N GLU A 341 8.96 -2.45 -13.76
CA GLU A 341 10.23 -1.85 -14.21
C GLU A 341 10.93 -1.04 -13.10
N GLY A 342 10.19 -0.55 -12.11
CA GLY A 342 10.74 0.04 -10.88
C GLY A 342 11.05 -1.03 -9.86
N HIS A 343 10.03 -1.60 -9.27
CA HIS A 343 10.11 -2.73 -8.32
C HIS A 343 8.72 -3.37 -8.11
N TYR A 344 8.68 -4.48 -7.39
CA TYR A 344 7.43 -5.17 -7.02
C TYR A 344 6.92 -4.70 -5.64
N GLY A 345 6.66 -3.41 -5.51
CA GLY A 345 6.07 -2.77 -4.35
C GLY A 345 5.18 -1.59 -4.77
N ARG A 346 4.24 -1.20 -3.92
CA ARG A 346 3.41 -0.01 -4.16
C ARG A 346 4.26 1.24 -3.98
N ASP A 347 4.22 2.14 -4.96
CA ASP A 347 5.10 3.30 -5.02
C ASP A 347 4.38 4.55 -5.52
N ALA A 348 4.16 5.50 -4.61
CA ALA A 348 3.52 6.76 -4.96
C ALA A 348 4.42 7.66 -5.83
N LEU A 349 5.76 7.57 -5.72
CA LEU A 349 6.67 8.37 -6.55
C LEU A 349 6.56 7.95 -8.02
N VAL A 350 6.56 6.65 -8.28
CA VAL A 350 6.33 6.08 -9.61
C VAL A 350 4.95 6.48 -10.12
N GLY A 351 3.91 6.37 -9.26
CA GLY A 351 2.56 6.79 -9.60
C GLY A 351 2.47 8.26 -10.00
N ILE A 352 3.09 9.17 -9.25
CA ILE A 352 3.14 10.61 -9.55
C ILE A 352 3.85 10.87 -10.87
N ALA A 353 5.04 10.31 -11.07
CA ALA A 353 5.85 10.55 -12.26
C ALA A 353 5.17 10.05 -13.55
N LEU A 354 4.57 8.86 -13.52
CA LEU A 354 3.82 8.30 -14.64
C LEU A 354 2.51 9.05 -14.91
N PHE A 355 1.79 9.47 -13.86
CA PHE A 355 0.58 10.28 -14.02
C PHE A 355 0.88 11.64 -14.64
N LEU A 356 1.90 12.35 -14.16
CA LEU A 356 2.31 13.64 -14.72
C LEU A 356 2.81 13.50 -16.16
N SER A 357 3.54 12.42 -16.48
CA SER A 357 3.93 12.11 -17.88
C SER A 357 2.70 11.93 -18.77
N SER A 358 1.71 11.16 -18.30
CA SER A 358 0.44 10.97 -19.01
C SER A 358 -0.29 12.30 -19.24
N LEU A 359 -0.40 13.11 -18.18
CA LEU A 359 -1.11 14.39 -18.26
C LEU A 359 -0.41 15.38 -19.20
N ALA A 360 0.93 15.44 -19.18
CA ALA A 360 1.72 16.26 -20.09
C ALA A 360 1.52 15.87 -21.56
N HIS A 361 1.49 14.59 -21.87
CA HIS A 361 1.23 14.10 -23.22
C HIS A 361 -0.21 14.33 -23.70
N LYS A 362 -1.19 14.22 -22.81
CA LYS A 362 -2.61 14.42 -23.15
C LYS A 362 -2.99 15.89 -23.27
N GLY A 363 -2.31 16.79 -22.55
CA GLY A 363 -2.57 18.23 -22.58
C GLY A 363 -4.00 18.61 -22.14
N CYS A 364 -4.61 17.83 -21.25
CA CYS A 364 -5.96 18.04 -20.76
C CYS A 364 -5.96 18.33 -19.24
N LYS A 365 -7.08 18.82 -18.73
CA LYS A 365 -7.28 18.97 -17.28
C LYS A 365 -7.43 17.62 -16.60
N VAL A 366 -7.14 17.58 -15.30
CA VAL A 366 -7.25 16.35 -14.51
C VAL A 366 -8.71 15.88 -14.42
N SER A 367 -9.67 16.80 -14.29
CA SER A 367 -11.10 16.50 -14.33
C SER A 367 -11.56 15.92 -15.67
N GLU A 368 -11.01 16.42 -16.79
CA GLU A 368 -11.29 15.88 -18.14
C GLU A 368 -10.71 14.47 -18.30
N LEU A 369 -9.48 14.26 -17.80
CA LEU A 369 -8.88 12.93 -17.78
C LEU A 369 -9.74 11.96 -16.96
N ARG A 370 -10.21 12.35 -15.75
CA ARG A 370 -11.10 11.53 -14.94
C ARG A 370 -12.39 11.16 -15.66
N ALA A 371 -13.00 12.12 -16.34
CA ALA A 371 -14.23 11.93 -17.11
C ALA A 371 -14.07 11.00 -18.31
N SER A 372 -12.85 10.76 -18.79
CA SER A 372 -12.57 9.85 -19.91
C SER A 372 -12.61 8.36 -19.54
N PHE A 373 -12.60 8.03 -18.24
CA PHE A 373 -12.68 6.67 -17.75
C PHE A 373 -14.13 6.26 -17.45
N PRO A 374 -14.45 4.93 -17.51
CA PRO A 374 -15.73 4.43 -17.03
C PRO A 374 -15.98 4.88 -15.58
N ASN A 375 -17.21 5.28 -15.28
CA ASN A 375 -17.54 5.82 -13.97
C ASN A 375 -18.22 4.75 -13.11
N TYR A 376 -17.53 4.26 -12.09
CA TYR A 376 -18.02 3.31 -11.11
C TYR A 376 -17.90 3.88 -9.70
N PHE A 377 -18.78 3.43 -8.81
CA PHE A 377 -18.81 3.82 -7.41
C PHE A 377 -18.75 2.59 -6.52
N ILE A 378 -17.91 2.63 -5.49
CA ILE A 378 -17.77 1.54 -4.52
C ILE A 378 -18.37 1.94 -3.19
N ALA A 379 -19.39 1.21 -2.74
CA ALA A 379 -19.91 1.29 -1.39
C ALA A 379 -19.12 0.33 -0.49
N LYS A 380 -18.67 0.85 0.67
CA LYS A 380 -17.87 0.10 1.66
C LYS A 380 -18.68 -0.11 2.93
N ASN A 381 -19.32 -1.26 3.03
CA ASN A 381 -20.16 -1.69 4.15
C ASN A 381 -19.44 -2.75 5.01
N ARG A 382 -20.00 -3.07 6.18
CA ARG A 382 -19.52 -4.12 7.06
C ARG A 382 -20.65 -4.79 7.81
N ILE A 383 -20.43 -6.03 8.22
CA ILE A 383 -21.28 -6.80 9.13
C ILE A 383 -20.46 -7.05 10.39
N ASP A 384 -20.94 -6.58 11.54
CA ASP A 384 -20.32 -6.90 12.84
C ASP A 384 -20.66 -8.34 13.22
N LEU A 385 -19.65 -9.10 13.68
CA LEU A 385 -19.78 -10.52 13.99
C LEU A 385 -20.07 -10.74 15.48
N THR A 386 -20.88 -11.75 15.75
CA THR A 386 -21.02 -12.30 17.10
C THR A 386 -20.02 -13.46 17.29
N PRO A 387 -19.65 -13.81 18.55
CA PRO A 387 -18.76 -14.95 18.83
C PRO A 387 -19.27 -16.29 18.28
N SER A 388 -20.56 -16.42 18.04
CA SER A 388 -21.21 -17.63 17.50
C SER A 388 -21.29 -17.66 15.97
N THR A 389 -20.90 -16.60 15.27
CA THR A 389 -21.02 -16.52 13.81
C THR A 389 -19.93 -17.34 13.12
N ASP A 390 -20.36 -18.40 12.42
CA ASP A 390 -19.46 -19.18 11.54
C ASP A 390 -19.38 -18.50 10.16
N VAL A 391 -18.38 -17.62 10.00
CA VAL A 391 -18.17 -16.85 8.79
C VAL A 391 -17.88 -17.75 7.58
N ASP A 392 -17.09 -18.81 7.76
CA ASP A 392 -16.67 -19.67 6.68
C ASP A 392 -17.88 -20.46 6.13
N ALA A 393 -18.75 -20.96 7.01
CA ALA A 393 -20.00 -21.60 6.62
C ALA A 393 -20.96 -20.65 5.86
N ILE A 394 -21.03 -19.37 6.30
CA ILE A 394 -21.84 -18.35 5.62
C ILE A 394 -21.31 -18.07 4.22
N LEU A 395 -20.00 -17.89 4.06
CA LEU A 395 -19.39 -17.62 2.75
C LEU A 395 -19.59 -18.81 1.77
N VAL A 396 -19.49 -20.06 2.26
CA VAL A 396 -19.79 -21.26 1.48
C VAL A 396 -21.24 -21.23 0.98
N LYS A 397 -22.21 -20.93 1.85
CA LYS A 397 -23.63 -20.86 1.45
C LYS A 397 -23.90 -19.77 0.43
N VAL A 398 -23.27 -18.58 0.59
CA VAL A 398 -23.38 -17.47 -0.39
C VAL A 398 -22.85 -17.94 -1.75
N LYS A 399 -21.67 -18.60 -1.78
CA LYS A 399 -21.10 -19.18 -2.99
C LYS A 399 -22.04 -20.18 -3.67
N GLU A 400 -22.65 -21.10 -2.90
CA GLU A 400 -23.58 -22.11 -3.42
C GLU A 400 -24.87 -21.50 -3.97
N MET A 401 -25.40 -20.46 -3.33
CA MET A 401 -26.62 -19.76 -3.78
C MET A 401 -26.42 -19.10 -5.13
N TYR A 402 -25.34 -18.32 -5.26
CA TYR A 402 -25.09 -17.51 -6.45
C TYR A 402 -24.32 -18.27 -7.55
N GLY A 403 -23.61 -19.33 -7.21
CA GLY A 403 -22.86 -20.14 -8.18
C GLY A 403 -23.73 -20.88 -9.20
N LYS A 404 -25.06 -20.92 -9.00
CA LYS A 404 -26.05 -21.47 -9.93
C LYS A 404 -26.70 -20.44 -10.83
N GLU A 405 -26.48 -19.16 -10.58
CA GLU A 405 -27.04 -18.07 -11.39
C GLU A 405 -26.26 -17.92 -12.69
N LYS A 406 -26.98 -17.86 -13.82
CA LYS A 406 -26.39 -17.92 -15.16
C LYS A 406 -25.46 -16.76 -15.50
N ASP A 407 -25.72 -15.57 -14.91
CA ASP A 407 -25.01 -14.33 -15.25
C ASP A 407 -24.12 -13.86 -14.09
N VAL A 408 -23.72 -14.75 -13.19
CA VAL A 408 -22.85 -14.44 -12.03
C VAL A 408 -21.58 -15.27 -12.11
N THR A 409 -20.44 -14.59 -12.10
CA THR A 409 -19.14 -15.25 -11.90
C THR A 409 -18.77 -15.17 -10.43
N VAL A 410 -18.52 -16.33 -9.81
CA VAL A 410 -18.13 -16.44 -8.40
C VAL A 410 -16.64 -16.67 -8.30
N THR A 411 -15.95 -15.81 -7.52
CA THR A 411 -14.53 -15.95 -7.18
C THR A 411 -14.38 -16.07 -5.67
N ASP A 412 -13.65 -17.09 -5.21
CA ASP A 412 -13.50 -17.44 -3.78
C ASP A 412 -12.05 -17.57 -3.30
N ILE A 413 -11.12 -16.88 -3.96
CA ILE A 413 -9.70 -16.87 -3.57
C ILE A 413 -9.41 -16.05 -2.31
N ASP A 414 -10.33 -15.16 -1.91
CA ASP A 414 -10.29 -14.37 -0.66
C ASP A 414 -11.72 -13.95 -0.30
N GLY A 415 -12.40 -14.74 0.54
CA GLY A 415 -13.82 -14.58 0.78
C GLY A 415 -14.66 -15.01 -0.41
N VAL A 416 -15.72 -14.27 -0.74
CA VAL A 416 -16.59 -14.56 -1.90
C VAL A 416 -16.88 -13.26 -2.64
N LYS A 417 -16.46 -13.19 -3.89
CA LYS A 417 -16.84 -12.12 -4.83
C LYS A 417 -17.83 -12.64 -5.85
N LEU A 418 -18.90 -11.90 -6.03
CA LEU A 418 -19.95 -12.14 -7.03
C LEU A 418 -19.83 -11.03 -8.08
N ASP A 419 -19.38 -11.38 -9.29
CA ASP A 419 -19.31 -10.50 -10.44
C ASP A 419 -20.54 -10.68 -11.32
N PHE A 420 -21.34 -9.62 -11.43
CA PHE A 420 -22.46 -9.49 -12.36
C PHE A 420 -21.99 -8.75 -13.62
N PRO A 421 -22.78 -8.72 -14.71
CA PRO A 421 -22.38 -8.04 -15.94
C PRO A 421 -22.01 -6.57 -15.77
N ASP A 422 -22.70 -5.84 -14.88
CA ASP A 422 -22.61 -4.39 -14.69
C ASP A 422 -22.16 -3.94 -13.28
N LYS A 423 -22.00 -4.87 -12.32
CA LYS A 423 -21.69 -4.59 -10.92
C LYS A 423 -21.02 -5.80 -10.26
N TRP A 424 -20.46 -5.59 -9.06
CA TRP A 424 -19.95 -6.70 -8.24
C TRP A 424 -20.17 -6.45 -6.75
N VAL A 425 -20.14 -7.51 -5.96
CA VAL A 425 -20.09 -7.45 -4.49
C VAL A 425 -19.07 -8.47 -3.97
N HIS A 426 -18.27 -8.05 -2.99
CA HIS A 426 -17.23 -8.85 -2.35
C HIS A 426 -17.45 -8.90 -0.84
N LEU A 427 -17.62 -10.12 -0.32
CA LEU A 427 -17.73 -10.40 1.11
C LEU A 427 -16.43 -11.05 1.59
N ARG A 428 -15.76 -10.42 2.53
CA ARG A 428 -14.48 -10.89 3.04
C ARG A 428 -14.37 -10.75 4.55
N LYS A 429 -13.91 -11.82 5.22
CA LYS A 429 -13.57 -11.77 6.65
C LYS A 429 -12.43 -10.78 6.87
N SER A 430 -12.54 -9.92 7.87
CA SER A 430 -11.42 -9.06 8.27
C SER A 430 -10.40 -9.87 9.05
N ASN A 431 -9.11 -9.67 8.74
CA ASN A 431 -8.02 -10.29 9.47
C ASN A 431 -7.68 -9.56 10.78
N THR A 432 -8.29 -8.40 11.02
CA THR A 432 -7.93 -7.49 12.12
C THR A 432 -9.08 -7.14 13.05
N GLU A 433 -10.32 -7.37 12.61
CA GLU A 433 -11.54 -6.99 13.31
C GLU A 433 -12.57 -8.12 13.21
N PRO A 434 -13.46 -8.32 14.18
CA PRO A 434 -14.52 -9.31 14.12
C PRO A 434 -15.67 -8.85 13.22
N ILE A 435 -15.38 -8.64 11.92
CA ILE A 435 -16.34 -8.17 10.91
C ILE A 435 -16.20 -8.94 9.59
N ILE A 436 -17.28 -8.97 8.80
CA ILE A 436 -17.20 -9.21 7.36
C ILE A 436 -17.24 -7.86 6.65
N ARG A 437 -16.25 -7.56 5.83
CA ARG A 437 -16.26 -6.43 4.91
C ARG A 437 -17.15 -6.77 3.72
N VAL A 438 -18.06 -5.86 3.38
CA VAL A 438 -18.98 -5.99 2.24
C VAL A 438 -18.77 -4.80 1.33
N TYR A 439 -17.95 -4.99 0.29
CA TYR A 439 -17.71 -3.96 -0.71
C TYR A 439 -18.51 -4.28 -1.97
N SER A 440 -19.11 -3.27 -2.56
CA SER A 440 -19.94 -3.43 -3.76
C SER A 440 -19.75 -2.28 -4.72
N GLU A 441 -19.69 -2.57 -6.01
CA GLU A 441 -19.50 -1.58 -7.06
C GLU A 441 -20.65 -1.62 -8.07
N ALA A 442 -21.10 -0.44 -8.49
CA ALA A 442 -22.08 -0.25 -9.55
C ALA A 442 -21.88 1.09 -10.26
N SER A 443 -22.75 1.39 -11.25
CA SER A 443 -22.70 2.64 -12.01
C SER A 443 -23.14 3.89 -11.21
N THR A 444 -23.81 3.71 -10.07
CA THR A 444 -24.11 4.79 -9.11
C THR A 444 -23.86 4.33 -7.67
N MET A 445 -23.64 5.27 -6.76
CA MET A 445 -23.43 4.95 -5.34
C MET A 445 -24.66 4.29 -4.72
N GLU A 446 -25.88 4.73 -5.10
CA GLU A 446 -27.14 4.16 -4.63
C GLU A 446 -27.23 2.68 -5.00
N GLN A 447 -26.98 2.33 -6.26
CA GLN A 447 -27.01 0.94 -6.74
C GLN A 447 -25.91 0.07 -6.07
N ALA A 448 -24.73 0.64 -5.84
CA ALA A 448 -23.66 -0.05 -5.14
C ALA A 448 -24.06 -0.35 -3.69
N ASP A 449 -24.61 0.62 -2.97
CA ASP A 449 -25.04 0.49 -1.58
C ASP A 449 -26.25 -0.49 -1.44
N GLU A 450 -27.22 -0.40 -2.35
CA GLU A 450 -28.34 -1.34 -2.40
C GLU A 450 -27.88 -2.79 -2.60
N LEU A 451 -26.92 -3.02 -3.50
CA LEU A 451 -26.35 -4.35 -3.72
C LEU A 451 -25.63 -4.86 -2.45
N GLY A 452 -24.83 -4.01 -1.81
CA GLY A 452 -24.16 -4.34 -0.56
C GLY A 452 -25.15 -4.71 0.56
N LYS A 453 -26.17 -3.88 0.77
CA LYS A 453 -27.22 -4.10 1.77
C LYS A 453 -28.04 -5.37 1.50
N LYS A 454 -28.33 -5.67 0.22
CA LYS A 454 -29.00 -6.92 -0.16
C LYS A 454 -28.19 -8.13 0.30
N LEU A 455 -26.89 -8.14 0.07
CA LEU A 455 -26.01 -9.25 0.49
C LEU A 455 -25.83 -9.29 2.00
N MET A 456 -25.79 -8.13 2.68
CA MET A 456 -25.79 -8.10 4.16
C MET A 456 -27.05 -8.76 4.73
N GLN A 457 -28.24 -8.49 4.15
CA GLN A 457 -29.48 -9.11 4.59
C GLN A 457 -29.43 -10.63 4.40
N VAL A 458 -28.93 -11.13 3.27
CA VAL A 458 -28.73 -12.55 3.04
C VAL A 458 -27.84 -13.18 4.13
N VAL A 459 -26.77 -12.49 4.55
CA VAL A 459 -25.90 -12.97 5.62
C VAL A 459 -26.62 -12.95 6.99
N TYR A 460 -27.39 -11.91 7.30
CA TYR A 460 -28.18 -11.84 8.53
C TYR A 460 -29.22 -12.94 8.62
N ASP A 461 -29.88 -13.28 7.50
CA ASP A 461 -30.85 -14.35 7.46
C ASP A 461 -30.24 -15.76 7.64
N MET A 462 -28.91 -15.87 7.59
CA MET A 462 -28.15 -17.12 7.77
C MET A 462 -27.53 -17.26 9.19
N GLN A 463 -27.50 -16.18 9.97
CA GLN A 463 -27.00 -16.17 11.34
C GLN A 463 -28.04 -16.71 12.34
#